data_0a5f37c4bb9750378c8aa0fe3806d9d0
#
_entry.id   0a5f37c4bb9750378c8aa0fe3806d9d0
#
_cell.length_a   1.000
_cell.length_b   1.000
_cell.length_c   1.000
_cell.angle_alpha   90.00
_cell.angle_beta   90.00
_cell.angle_gamma   90.00
#
_symmetry.space_group_name_H-M   'P 1'
#
loop_
_entity.id
_entity.type
_entity.pdbx_description
1 polymer ?
#
loop_
_entity_poly.entity_id
_entity_poly.type
_entity_poly.pdbx_seq_one_letter_code
_entity_poly.pdbx_strand_id
1 'polypeptide(L)'
;MEQFIMKGGNPLVGEVTISGAKNAALGILAASILTDEDVLIENLPDVRDINVFLEAVSEIGAMVDRIDRHTVRINAKGIHAIHVDDEYIRRIRASYYFIGALLGKYKSAQVPLPGGCNICLLYTSDAADD
;
A
#
# COMPACT_ATOMS: atom_id res chain seq x y z
N MET A 1 3.46 -0.42 25.65
CA MET A 1 4.16 -1.50 24.92
C MET A 1 3.17 -2.64 24.73
N GLU A 2 2.87 -3.02 23.50
CA GLU A 2 1.98 -4.16 23.24
C GLU A 2 2.75 -5.46 23.46
N GLN A 3 2.12 -6.43 24.07
CA GLN A 3 2.70 -7.75 24.34
C GLN A 3 1.75 -8.85 23.92
N PHE A 4 2.29 -9.88 23.30
CA PHE A 4 1.56 -11.12 23.04
C PHE A 4 1.97 -12.17 24.08
N ILE A 5 0.96 -12.64 24.84
CA ILE A 5 1.17 -13.76 25.79
C ILE A 5 0.49 -14.98 25.19
N MET A 6 1.29 -15.99 24.90
CA MET A 6 0.80 -17.21 24.24
C MET A 6 1.17 -18.45 25.07
N LYS A 7 0.18 -19.35 25.20
CA LYS A 7 0.38 -20.68 25.78
C LYS A 7 0.16 -21.72 24.69
N GLY A 8 1.19 -22.43 24.32
CA GLY A 8 1.14 -23.51 23.35
C GLY A 8 0.57 -24.82 23.92
N GLY A 9 0.54 -25.87 23.11
CA GLY A 9 0.18 -27.22 23.50
C GLY A 9 -1.29 -27.60 23.28
N ASN A 10 -2.12 -26.68 22.80
CA ASN A 10 -3.53 -26.98 22.44
C ASN A 10 -3.66 -27.24 20.93
N PRO A 11 -4.39 -28.28 20.50
CA PRO A 11 -4.70 -28.49 19.09
C PRO A 11 -5.60 -27.37 18.59
N LEU A 12 -5.29 -26.85 17.39
CA LEU A 12 -6.13 -25.85 16.74
C LEU A 12 -7.13 -26.56 15.83
N VAL A 13 -8.42 -26.43 16.14
CA VAL A 13 -9.52 -27.00 15.36
C VAL A 13 -10.53 -25.90 15.06
N GLY A 14 -10.87 -25.71 13.79
CA GLY A 14 -11.84 -24.70 13.37
C GLY A 14 -11.59 -24.22 11.93
N GLU A 15 -12.40 -23.27 11.52
CA GLU A 15 -12.30 -22.61 10.22
C GLU A 15 -11.90 -21.15 10.40
N VAL A 16 -11.05 -20.66 9.49
CA VAL A 16 -10.62 -19.24 9.44
C VAL A 16 -10.93 -18.71 8.06
N THR A 17 -11.69 -17.62 8.02
CA THR A 17 -11.85 -16.87 6.77
C THR A 17 -10.60 -16.05 6.52
N ILE A 18 -9.94 -16.31 5.40
CA ILE A 18 -8.71 -15.60 5.02
C ILE A 18 -9.06 -14.19 4.56
N SER A 19 -8.41 -13.20 5.15
CA SER A 19 -8.50 -11.81 4.71
C SER A 19 -7.62 -11.55 3.47
N GLY A 20 -7.83 -10.41 2.82
CA GLY A 20 -6.99 -9.98 1.69
C GLY A 20 -5.51 -9.88 2.07
N ALA A 21 -4.63 -10.15 1.11
CA ALA A 21 -3.19 -10.08 1.29
C ALA A 21 -2.69 -8.64 1.20
N LYS A 22 -1.98 -8.16 2.22
CA LYS A 22 -1.43 -6.79 2.27
C LYS A 22 -0.60 -6.42 1.03
N ASN A 23 0.33 -7.27 0.64
CA ASN A 23 1.25 -6.96 -0.46
C ASN A 23 0.54 -6.94 -1.82
N ALA A 24 -0.44 -7.81 -2.04
CA ALA A 24 -1.28 -7.76 -3.22
C ALA A 24 -2.15 -6.50 -3.24
N ALA A 25 -2.73 -6.13 -2.11
CA ALA A 25 -3.55 -4.93 -1.98
C ALA A 25 -2.78 -3.66 -2.31
N LEU A 26 -1.53 -3.52 -1.87
CA LEU A 26 -0.68 -2.36 -2.19
C LEU A 26 -0.45 -2.21 -3.70
N GLY A 27 -0.17 -3.30 -4.41
CA GLY A 27 -0.04 -3.29 -5.87
C GLY A 27 -1.34 -2.92 -6.58
N ILE A 28 -2.47 -3.46 -6.13
CA ILE A 28 -3.80 -3.16 -6.68
C ILE A 28 -4.19 -1.70 -6.44
N LEU A 29 -3.96 -1.18 -5.24
CA LEU A 29 -4.18 0.23 -4.91
C LEU A 29 -3.34 1.17 -5.79
N ALA A 30 -2.07 0.84 -6.02
CA ALA A 30 -1.23 1.60 -6.92
C ALA A 30 -1.74 1.54 -8.37
N ALA A 31 -2.19 0.39 -8.83
CA ALA A 31 -2.76 0.22 -10.17
C ALA A 31 -4.04 1.04 -10.38
N SER A 32 -4.82 1.31 -9.32
CA SER A 32 -6.02 2.16 -9.41
C SER A 32 -5.70 3.61 -9.82
N ILE A 33 -4.46 4.06 -9.65
CA ILE A 33 -4.01 5.40 -10.06
C ILE A 33 -3.91 5.52 -11.59
N LEU A 34 -3.73 4.40 -12.29
CA LEU A 34 -3.50 4.39 -13.75
C LEU A 34 -4.74 4.73 -14.58
N THR A 35 -5.93 4.64 -14.00
CA THR A 35 -7.19 4.96 -14.68
C THR A 35 -7.84 6.23 -14.10
N ASP A 36 -8.69 6.89 -14.89
CA ASP A 36 -9.54 7.99 -14.45
C ASP A 36 -10.96 7.53 -14.07
N GLU A 37 -11.24 6.26 -14.22
CA GLU A 37 -12.51 5.65 -13.85
C GLU A 37 -12.57 5.32 -12.34
N ASP A 38 -13.79 5.16 -11.85
CA ASP A 38 -14.00 4.68 -10.49
C ASP A 38 -13.52 3.23 -10.34
N VAL A 39 -12.67 2.99 -9.38
CA VAL A 39 -12.18 1.64 -9.05
C VAL A 39 -12.71 1.26 -7.68
N LEU A 40 -13.51 0.20 -7.62
CA LEU A 40 -13.98 -0.40 -6.37
C LEU A 40 -13.07 -1.58 -6.02
N ILE A 41 -12.48 -1.52 -4.82
CA ILE A 41 -11.59 -2.57 -4.32
C ILE A 41 -12.20 -3.14 -3.06
N GLU A 42 -12.45 -4.44 -3.08
CA GLU A 42 -13.04 -5.21 -1.99
C GLU A 42 -12.02 -6.13 -1.34
N ASN A 43 -12.36 -6.64 -0.16
CA ASN A 43 -11.52 -7.56 0.62
C ASN A 43 -10.14 -6.99 0.94
N LEU A 44 -10.05 -5.69 1.18
CA LEU A 44 -8.82 -5.05 1.66
C LEU A 44 -8.54 -5.44 3.11
N PRO A 45 -7.30 -5.79 3.46
CA PRO A 45 -6.94 -5.97 4.86
C PRO A 45 -6.92 -4.62 5.60
N ASP A 46 -7.52 -4.59 6.78
CA ASP A 46 -7.50 -3.40 7.64
C ASP A 46 -6.19 -3.36 8.44
N VAL A 47 -5.13 -2.93 7.78
CA VAL A 47 -3.79 -2.80 8.35
C VAL A 47 -3.20 -1.43 8.10
N ARG A 48 -2.27 -1.02 8.96
CA ARG A 48 -1.68 0.32 8.93
C ARG A 48 -1.11 0.72 7.58
N ASP A 49 -0.39 -0.18 6.91
CA ASP A 49 0.26 0.12 5.62
C ASP A 49 -0.77 0.49 4.53
N ILE A 50 -1.92 -0.18 4.53
CA ILE A 50 -3.02 0.12 3.60
C ILE A 50 -3.62 1.49 3.90
N ASN A 51 -3.83 1.81 5.17
CA ASN A 51 -4.39 3.09 5.59
C ASN A 51 -3.46 4.25 5.20
N VAL A 52 -2.18 4.13 5.49
CA VAL A 52 -1.16 5.10 5.10
C VAL A 52 -1.10 5.28 3.57
N PHE A 53 -1.19 4.18 2.82
CA PHE A 53 -1.20 4.26 1.36
C PHE A 53 -2.43 5.01 0.82
N LEU A 54 -3.61 4.75 1.38
CA LEU A 54 -4.84 5.44 1.00
C LEU A 54 -4.80 6.94 1.35
N GLU A 55 -4.23 7.30 2.50
CA GLU A 55 -4.01 8.69 2.88
C GLU A 55 -3.12 9.40 1.86
N ALA A 56 -1.99 8.79 1.49
CA ALA A 56 -1.10 9.36 0.50
C ALA A 56 -1.72 9.51 -0.89
N VAL A 57 -2.52 8.54 -1.33
CA VAL A 57 -3.27 8.62 -2.59
C VAL A 57 -4.26 9.78 -2.55
N SER A 58 -4.91 10.02 -1.41
CA SER A 58 -5.81 11.15 -1.20
C SER A 58 -5.06 12.49 -1.21
N GLU A 59 -3.88 12.57 -0.58
CA GLU A 59 -3.07 13.79 -0.51
C GLU A 59 -2.59 14.27 -1.89
N ILE A 60 -2.26 13.36 -2.78
CA ILE A 60 -1.88 13.71 -4.16
C ILE A 60 -3.07 14.12 -5.04
N GLY A 61 -4.28 14.03 -4.53
CA GLY A 61 -5.49 14.57 -5.16
C GLY A 61 -6.50 13.55 -5.65
N ALA A 62 -6.31 12.26 -5.42
CA ALA A 62 -7.33 11.26 -5.71
C ALA A 62 -8.49 11.34 -4.72
N MET A 63 -9.69 11.02 -5.19
CA MET A 63 -10.84 10.82 -4.33
C MET A 63 -10.78 9.39 -3.76
N VAL A 64 -10.77 9.28 -2.45
CA VAL A 64 -10.76 8.01 -1.72
C VAL A 64 -11.99 7.96 -0.82
N ASP A 65 -12.91 7.07 -1.12
CA ASP A 65 -14.13 6.86 -0.36
C ASP A 65 -14.12 5.48 0.28
N ARG A 66 -14.02 5.44 1.61
CA ARG A 66 -14.12 4.21 2.39
C ARG A 66 -15.57 3.84 2.59
N ILE A 67 -16.02 2.80 1.90
CA ILE A 67 -17.37 2.27 2.00
C ILE A 67 -17.54 1.48 3.31
N ASP A 68 -16.55 0.65 3.63
CA ASP A 68 -16.45 -0.09 4.89
C ASP A 68 -14.97 -0.40 5.24
N ARG A 69 -14.74 -1.22 6.28
CA ARG A 69 -13.38 -1.57 6.73
C ARG A 69 -12.54 -2.28 5.67
N HIS A 70 -13.18 -2.94 4.73
CA HIS A 70 -12.53 -3.82 3.75
C HIS A 70 -12.82 -3.43 2.30
N THR A 71 -13.54 -2.30 2.10
CA THR A 71 -13.96 -1.85 0.78
C THR A 71 -13.69 -0.35 0.61
N VAL A 72 -13.03 -0.01 -0.48
CA VAL A 72 -12.71 1.37 -0.83
C VAL A 72 -13.03 1.63 -2.30
N ARG A 73 -13.54 2.82 -2.59
CA ARG A 73 -13.67 3.37 -3.94
C ARG A 73 -12.61 4.43 -4.16
N ILE A 74 -11.89 4.34 -5.26
CA ILE A 74 -10.83 5.28 -5.63
C ILE A 74 -11.12 5.85 -7.00
N ASN A 75 -11.00 7.17 -7.13
CA ASN A 75 -10.99 7.85 -8.44
C ASN A 75 -9.75 8.74 -8.53
N ALA A 76 -8.88 8.42 -9.46
CA ALA A 76 -7.58 9.07 -9.61
C ALA A 76 -7.57 10.24 -10.61
N LYS A 77 -8.73 10.65 -11.13
CA LYS A 77 -8.86 11.74 -12.11
C LYS A 77 -8.36 13.09 -11.57
N GLY A 78 -8.54 13.32 -10.27
CA GLY A 78 -8.19 14.58 -9.60
C GLY A 78 -6.73 14.68 -9.17
N ILE A 79 -5.88 13.67 -9.45
CA ILE A 79 -4.45 13.71 -9.07
C ILE A 79 -3.77 14.87 -9.81
N HIS A 80 -3.17 15.76 -9.02
CA HIS A 80 -2.49 16.97 -9.48
C HIS A 80 -1.05 17.08 -9.00
N ALA A 81 -0.64 16.24 -8.06
CA ALA A 81 0.70 16.21 -7.51
C ALA A 81 1.41 14.91 -7.90
N ILE A 82 2.58 15.05 -8.47
CA ILE A 82 3.49 13.93 -8.77
C ILE A 82 4.52 13.72 -7.65
N HIS A 83 4.47 14.56 -6.63
CA HIS A 83 5.34 14.52 -5.47
C HIS A 83 4.57 13.95 -4.28
N VAL A 84 5.05 12.83 -3.77
CA VAL A 84 4.54 12.19 -2.58
C VAL A 84 5.59 12.39 -1.49
N ASP A 85 5.35 13.31 -0.58
CA ASP A 85 6.27 13.60 0.53
C ASP A 85 5.56 13.41 1.86
N ASP A 86 5.37 12.16 2.23
CA ASP A 86 4.84 11.81 3.54
C ASP A 86 5.91 11.07 4.35
N GLU A 87 6.18 11.53 5.56
CA GLU A 87 7.08 10.86 6.51
C GLU A 87 6.63 9.43 6.80
N TYR A 88 5.32 9.15 6.77
CA TYR A 88 4.78 7.81 6.96
C TYR A 88 5.05 6.90 5.77
N ILE A 89 4.98 7.43 4.55
CA ILE A 89 5.29 6.68 3.32
C ILE A 89 6.75 6.25 3.27
N ARG A 90 7.66 7.05 3.80
CA ARG A 90 9.07 6.69 3.92
C ARG A 90 9.28 5.43 4.76
N ARG A 91 8.37 5.13 5.69
CA ARG A 91 8.46 3.99 6.60
C ARG A 91 7.90 2.70 6.02
N ILE A 92 7.20 2.77 4.90
CA ILE A 92 6.63 1.60 4.24
C ILE A 92 7.28 1.38 2.87
N ARG A 93 7.46 0.13 2.50
CA ARG A 93 7.97 -0.24 1.17
C ARG A 93 7.03 0.14 0.02
N ALA A 94 5.79 0.46 0.35
CA ALA A 94 4.77 0.81 -0.62
C ALA A 94 5.09 2.05 -1.47
N SER A 95 6.04 2.89 -1.05
CA SER A 95 6.51 4.03 -1.85
C SER A 95 6.97 3.63 -3.25
N TYR A 96 7.54 2.45 -3.45
CA TYR A 96 7.94 1.97 -4.78
C TYR A 96 6.77 1.82 -5.75
N TYR A 97 5.60 1.44 -5.27
CA TYR A 97 4.42 1.28 -6.11
C TYR A 97 3.97 2.62 -6.70
N PHE A 98 4.14 3.73 -5.96
CA PHE A 98 3.84 5.07 -6.48
C PHE A 98 4.74 5.43 -7.67
N ILE A 99 6.01 5.07 -7.65
CA ILE A 99 6.93 5.35 -8.76
C ILE A 99 6.37 4.76 -10.05
N GLY A 100 6.04 3.48 -10.05
CA GLY A 100 5.51 2.80 -11.23
C GLY A 100 4.19 3.41 -11.72
N ALA A 101 3.24 3.67 -10.82
CA ALA A 101 1.94 4.22 -11.16
C ALA A 101 2.02 5.65 -11.70
N LEU A 102 2.76 6.54 -11.03
CA LEU A 102 2.91 7.94 -11.43
C LEU A 102 3.73 8.07 -12.73
N LEU A 103 4.81 7.32 -12.88
CA LEU A 103 5.57 7.29 -14.13
C LEU A 103 4.74 6.76 -15.29
N GLY A 104 3.96 5.72 -15.07
CA GLY A 104 3.08 5.13 -16.08
C GLY A 104 2.05 6.14 -16.59
N LYS A 105 1.41 6.89 -15.70
CA LYS A 105 0.33 7.82 -16.04
C LYS A 105 0.85 9.21 -16.43
N TYR A 106 1.77 9.80 -15.64
CA TYR A 106 2.18 11.21 -15.78
C TYR A 106 3.57 11.40 -16.36
N LYS A 107 4.30 10.33 -16.61
CA LYS A 107 5.69 10.35 -17.13
C LYS A 107 6.70 11.05 -16.20
N SER A 108 6.29 11.33 -14.97
CA SER A 108 7.13 11.92 -13.93
C SER A 108 6.65 11.47 -12.56
N ALA A 109 7.59 11.26 -11.64
CA ALA A 109 7.30 10.92 -10.25
C ALA A 109 8.43 11.40 -9.33
N GLN A 110 8.05 11.91 -8.17
CA GLN A 110 8.97 12.20 -7.07
C GLN A 110 8.47 11.49 -5.82
N VAL A 111 9.17 10.47 -5.41
CA VAL A 111 8.78 9.62 -4.28
C VAL A 111 9.97 9.44 -3.36
N PRO A 112 9.79 9.55 -2.04
CA PRO A 112 10.87 9.33 -1.09
C PRO A 112 11.35 7.88 -1.17
N LEU A 113 12.66 7.69 -1.01
CA LEU A 113 13.23 6.36 -0.92
C LEU A 113 12.59 5.59 0.23
N PRO A 114 12.21 4.33 0.00
CA PRO A 114 11.52 3.56 1.01
C PRO A 114 12.43 3.30 2.20
N GLY A 115 11.89 3.56 3.38
CA GLY A 115 12.36 2.98 4.61
C GLY A 115 11.90 1.53 4.72
N GLY A 116 12.13 0.89 5.83
CA GLY A 116 11.58 -0.42 6.14
C GLY A 116 12.58 -1.40 6.72
N CYS A 117 12.28 -2.65 6.57
CA CYS A 117 12.95 -3.75 7.24
C CYS A 117 14.41 -3.89 6.79
N ASN A 118 15.36 -3.70 7.71
CA ASN A 118 16.78 -3.92 7.47
C ASN A 118 17.18 -5.42 7.46
N ILE A 119 16.21 -6.32 7.33
CA ILE A 119 16.44 -7.76 7.43
C ILE A 119 17.23 -8.31 6.24
N CYS A 120 17.21 -7.64 5.11
CA CYS A 120 17.87 -8.11 3.88
C CYS A 120 18.65 -6.99 3.19
N LEU A 121 19.79 -6.61 3.78
CA LEU A 121 20.76 -5.71 3.13
C LEU A 121 21.29 -6.28 1.80
N LEU A 122 21.30 -7.60 1.65
CA LEU A 122 21.74 -8.28 0.43
C LEU A 122 20.77 -8.16 -0.74
N TYR A 123 19.46 -8.04 -0.49
CA TYR A 123 18.47 -7.92 -1.58
C TYR A 123 18.48 -6.56 -2.27
N THR A 124 18.98 -5.53 -1.63
CA THR A 124 18.99 -4.18 -2.21
C THR A 124 20.17 -3.93 -3.12
N SER A 125 21.24 -4.71 -2.99
CA SER A 125 22.42 -4.61 -3.84
C SER A 125 22.36 -5.54 -5.06
N ASP A 126 21.79 -6.74 -4.92
CA ASP A 126 21.69 -7.70 -6.03
C ASP A 126 20.64 -7.30 -7.08
N ALA A 127 19.57 -6.62 -6.68
CA ALA A 127 18.56 -6.16 -7.63
C ALA A 127 19.01 -4.98 -8.51
N ALA A 128 20.17 -4.40 -8.24
CA ALA A 128 20.74 -3.31 -9.03
C ALA A 128 21.76 -3.78 -10.08
N ASP A 129 22.18 -5.04 -9.99
CA ASP A 129 23.20 -5.62 -10.89
C ASP A 129 22.60 -6.51 -12.01
N ASP A 130 21.29 -6.71 -12.03
CA ASP A 130 20.51 -7.37 -13.06
C ASP A 130 19.74 -6.32 -13.91
#